data_8ada71abdf0786e75eb60827df1a39f9
#
_entry.id   8ada71abdf0786e75eb60827df1a39f9
#
_cell.length_a   1.000
_cell.length_b   1.000
_cell.length_c   1.000
_cell.angle_alpha   90.00
_cell.angle_beta   90.00
_cell.angle_gamma   90.00
#
_symmetry.space_group_name_H-M   'P 1'
#
loop_
_entity.id
_entity.type
_entity.pdbx_description
1 polymer ?
#
loop_
_entity_poly.entity_id
_entity_poly.type
_entity_poly.pdbx_seq_one_letter_code
_entity_poly.pdbx_strand_id
1 'polypeptide(L)'
;MLKNPFITYGYEGPEYFCDRVQETKSLTGLLQNGNNVVLMSPRRMGKTGLLMHSFGQAEVAEEYNTFLIDIYATSNLQDLVFSMGKAILSQLMPRGQKALSRFVKTVSSLRPVMSVDIMGNPNWSIEPSRSEDPSYSLDQIFKYLSESDRPNIVAIDEFQQIVFYPEKNVEAVLRTLIQRCKNTVWVFSGSSRHLLSEMFISPARPFYA
;
A
#
# COMPACT_ATOMS: atom_id res chain seq x y z
N MET A 1 11.92 10.12 32.07
CA MET A 1 10.46 9.97 32.01
C MET A 1 10.15 8.58 31.47
N LEU A 2 9.45 7.75 32.21
CA LEU A 2 8.95 6.48 31.68
C LEU A 2 7.92 6.83 30.58
N LYS A 3 8.22 6.51 29.32
CA LYS A 3 7.24 6.63 28.24
C LYS A 3 6.09 5.67 28.55
N ASN A 4 4.85 6.14 28.36
CA ASN A 4 3.67 5.29 28.50
C ASN A 4 3.80 4.10 27.50
N PRO A 5 3.87 2.84 27.96
CA PRO A 5 4.00 1.70 27.09
C PRO A 5 2.70 1.39 26.30
N PHE A 6 1.60 2.02 26.68
CA PHE A 6 0.30 1.80 26.05
C PHE A 6 0.04 2.85 24.97
N ILE A 7 0.34 2.50 23.74
CA ILE A 7 0.02 3.33 22.58
C ILE A 7 -1.41 3.03 22.15
N THR A 8 -2.23 4.06 22.10
CA THR A 8 -3.65 3.92 21.79
C THR A 8 -3.98 3.96 20.31
N TYR A 9 -3.03 4.41 19.48
CA TYR A 9 -3.16 4.45 18.01
C TYR A 9 -1.80 4.54 17.34
N GLY A 10 -1.72 4.01 16.11
CA GLY A 10 -0.49 4.00 15.33
C GLY A 10 0.43 2.80 15.65
N TYR A 11 1.58 2.79 15.00
CA TYR A 11 2.69 1.86 15.23
C TYR A 11 3.96 2.70 15.44
N GLU A 12 4.56 2.61 16.62
CA GLU A 12 5.72 3.43 17.01
C GLU A 12 7.02 2.62 17.08
N GLY A 13 6.97 1.33 16.75
CA GLY A 13 8.16 0.48 16.74
C GLY A 13 7.94 -0.89 17.34
N PRO A 14 8.91 -1.81 17.16
CA PRO A 14 8.80 -3.18 17.62
C PRO A 14 8.71 -3.30 19.15
N GLU A 15 9.30 -2.37 19.90
CA GLU A 15 9.26 -2.36 21.35
C GLU A 15 7.87 -2.09 21.95
N TYR A 16 6.96 -1.52 21.17
CA TYR A 16 5.58 -1.25 21.55
C TYR A 16 4.57 -2.24 20.94
N PHE A 17 5.07 -3.19 20.16
CA PHE A 17 4.24 -4.19 19.49
C PHE A 17 4.21 -5.48 20.28
N CYS A 18 3.10 -5.77 20.96
CA CYS A 18 2.97 -6.95 21.83
C CYS A 18 2.09 -8.04 21.22
N ASP A 19 2.35 -9.27 21.63
CA ASP A 19 1.48 -10.45 21.55
C ASP A 19 1.07 -10.98 20.15
N ARG A 20 1.72 -10.58 19.06
CA ARG A 20 1.37 -11.07 17.72
C ARG A 20 2.53 -11.78 17.02
N VAL A 21 3.30 -12.52 17.78
CA VAL A 21 4.47 -13.23 17.25
C VAL A 21 4.09 -14.27 16.21
N GLN A 22 3.03 -15.02 16.47
CA GLN A 22 2.55 -16.06 15.54
C GLN A 22 1.95 -15.48 14.26
N GLU A 23 1.12 -14.43 14.38
CA GLU A 23 0.54 -13.76 13.22
C GLU A 23 1.63 -13.08 12.38
N THR A 24 2.61 -12.43 13.03
CA THR A 24 3.76 -11.85 12.33
C THR A 24 4.53 -12.91 11.57
N LYS A 25 4.90 -14.02 12.22
CA LYS A 25 5.61 -15.13 11.58
C LYS A 25 4.82 -15.76 10.43
N SER A 26 3.52 -15.93 10.59
CA SER A 26 2.65 -16.48 9.55
C SER A 26 2.58 -15.52 8.36
N LEU A 27 2.38 -14.21 8.61
CA LEU A 27 2.30 -13.21 7.56
C LEU A 27 3.62 -13.09 6.80
N THR A 28 4.75 -12.95 7.49
CA THR A 28 6.08 -12.87 6.86
C THR A 28 6.38 -14.11 6.02
N GLY A 29 6.08 -15.30 6.53
CA GLY A 29 6.24 -16.55 5.78
C GLY A 29 5.40 -16.61 4.51
N LEU A 30 4.14 -16.14 4.54
CA LEU A 30 3.30 -16.06 3.33
C LEU A 30 3.88 -15.07 2.32
N LEU A 31 4.34 -13.90 2.77
CA LEU A 31 4.91 -12.87 1.91
C LEU A 31 6.20 -13.35 1.22
N GLN A 32 7.11 -13.99 1.97
CA GLN A 32 8.35 -14.55 1.43
C GLN A 32 8.10 -15.66 0.40
N ASN A 33 7.03 -16.43 0.57
CA ASN A 33 6.61 -17.45 -0.41
C ASN A 33 5.88 -16.87 -1.63
N GLY A 34 5.78 -15.55 -1.75
CA GLY A 34 5.15 -14.88 -2.89
C GLY A 34 3.62 -14.98 -2.91
N ASN A 35 2.99 -15.30 -1.77
CA ASN A 35 1.54 -15.42 -1.70
C ASN A 35 0.88 -14.06 -1.52
N ASN A 36 -0.11 -13.76 -2.34
CA ASN A 36 -1.01 -12.66 -2.07
C ASN A 36 -1.89 -12.99 -0.85
N VAL A 37 -2.12 -12.00 0.00
CA VAL A 37 -2.80 -12.19 1.29
C VAL A 37 -4.01 -11.27 1.40
N VAL A 38 -5.11 -11.79 1.92
CA VAL A 38 -6.26 -10.99 2.34
C VAL A 38 -6.35 -11.01 3.86
N LEU A 39 -6.14 -9.84 4.48
CA LEU A 39 -6.13 -9.66 5.94
C LEU A 39 -7.43 -9.01 6.41
N MET A 40 -8.33 -9.80 6.95
CA MET A 40 -9.63 -9.33 7.44
C MET A 40 -9.69 -9.31 8.95
N SER A 41 -10.01 -8.17 9.53
CA SER A 41 -10.19 -8.07 10.99
C SER A 41 -11.03 -6.83 11.33
N PRO A 42 -11.83 -6.82 12.38
CA PRO A 42 -12.57 -5.63 12.80
C PRO A 42 -11.70 -4.41 12.96
N ARG A 43 -12.30 -3.21 12.96
CA ARG A 43 -11.61 -1.96 13.25
C ARG A 43 -10.92 -2.02 14.61
N ARG A 44 -9.81 -1.30 14.75
CA ARG A 44 -9.02 -1.19 16.00
C ARG A 44 -8.39 -2.50 16.50
N MET A 45 -8.33 -3.53 15.67
CA MET A 45 -7.64 -4.78 15.99
C MET A 45 -6.17 -4.79 15.54
N GLY A 46 -5.58 -3.63 15.25
CA GLY A 46 -4.15 -3.49 14.98
C GLY A 46 -3.68 -4.09 13.64
N LYS A 47 -4.53 -4.18 12.60
CA LYS A 47 -4.13 -4.67 11.25
C LYS A 47 -2.95 -3.91 10.67
N THR A 48 -3.08 -2.58 10.64
CA THR A 48 -2.04 -1.69 10.11
C THR A 48 -0.74 -1.83 10.89
N GLY A 49 -0.82 -1.95 12.23
CA GLY A 49 0.34 -2.22 13.09
C GLY A 49 1.00 -3.56 12.77
N LEU A 50 0.22 -4.63 12.53
CA LEU A 50 0.74 -5.94 12.13
C LEU A 50 1.47 -5.86 10.79
N LEU A 51 0.90 -5.14 9.80
CA LEU A 51 1.53 -4.93 8.50
C LEU A 51 2.88 -4.19 8.65
N MET A 52 2.89 -3.06 9.36
CA MET A 52 4.11 -2.27 9.59
C MET A 52 5.16 -3.07 10.35
N HIS A 53 4.76 -3.83 11.38
CA HIS A 53 5.67 -4.68 12.14
C HIS A 53 6.25 -5.80 11.26
N SER A 54 5.43 -6.45 10.44
CA SER A 54 5.89 -7.50 9.51
C SER A 54 6.83 -6.95 8.44
N PHE A 55 6.59 -5.74 7.94
CA PHE A 55 7.49 -5.07 6.99
C PHE A 55 8.84 -4.68 7.59
N GLY A 56 8.89 -4.46 8.90
CA GLY A 56 10.11 -4.17 9.64
C GLY A 56 10.93 -5.41 10.03
N GLN A 57 10.44 -6.63 9.80
CA GLN A 57 11.23 -7.83 10.05
C GLN A 57 12.41 -7.89 9.07
N ALA A 58 13.58 -8.31 9.56
CA ALA A 58 14.81 -8.30 8.76
C ALA A 58 14.66 -9.05 7.44
N GLU A 59 14.02 -10.21 7.46
CA GLU A 59 13.78 -11.06 6.30
C GLU A 59 12.95 -10.39 5.21
N VAL A 60 12.10 -9.43 5.59
CA VAL A 60 11.28 -8.65 4.65
C VAL A 60 11.99 -7.36 4.25
N ALA A 61 12.50 -6.61 5.23
CA ALA A 61 13.10 -5.29 5.01
C ALA A 61 14.35 -5.35 4.12
N GLU A 62 15.14 -6.42 4.23
CA GLU A 62 16.37 -6.60 3.45
C GLU A 62 16.10 -7.05 2.02
N GLU A 63 15.06 -7.82 1.77
CA GLU A 63 14.79 -8.42 0.44
C GLU A 63 13.79 -7.62 -0.39
N TYR A 64 12.81 -6.97 0.24
CA TYR A 64 11.68 -6.36 -0.45
C TYR A 64 11.66 -4.83 -0.33
N ASN A 65 11.07 -4.18 -1.33
CA ASN A 65 10.52 -2.85 -1.17
C ASN A 65 9.11 -3.00 -0.58
N THR A 66 8.82 -2.33 0.53
CA THR A 66 7.51 -2.41 1.18
C THR A 66 6.74 -1.11 1.04
N PHE A 67 5.47 -1.18 0.65
CA PHE A 67 4.61 -0.01 0.50
C PHE A 67 3.28 -0.28 1.22
N LEU A 68 2.92 0.63 2.11
CA LEU A 68 1.62 0.61 2.78
C LEU A 68 0.78 1.79 2.26
N ILE A 69 -0.35 1.48 1.67
CA ILE A 69 -1.25 2.42 1.01
C ILE A 69 -2.59 2.39 1.73
N ASP A 70 -2.91 3.42 2.48
CA ASP A 70 -4.23 3.58 3.10
C ASP A 70 -5.15 4.32 2.13
N ILE A 71 -6.26 3.67 1.78
CA ILE A 71 -7.26 4.22 0.86
C ILE A 71 -8.58 4.55 1.55
N TYR A 72 -8.61 4.61 2.88
CA TYR A 72 -9.82 4.92 3.64
C TYR A 72 -10.49 6.23 3.23
N ALA A 73 -9.69 7.27 2.97
CA ALA A 73 -10.17 8.60 2.61
C ALA A 73 -10.39 8.82 1.10
N THR A 74 -10.22 7.78 0.28
CA THR A 74 -10.38 7.89 -1.17
C THR A 74 -11.83 7.69 -1.61
N SER A 75 -12.24 8.39 -2.66
CA SER A 75 -13.62 8.40 -3.15
C SER A 75 -13.76 7.98 -4.63
N ASN A 76 -12.65 7.86 -5.35
CA ASN A 76 -12.60 7.58 -6.78
C ASN A 76 -11.21 7.04 -7.18
N LEU A 77 -11.07 6.64 -8.45
CA LEU A 77 -9.83 6.11 -8.98
C LEU A 77 -8.67 7.11 -8.92
N GLN A 78 -8.94 8.39 -9.09
CA GLN A 78 -7.91 9.44 -9.01
C GLN A 78 -7.30 9.54 -7.61
N ASP A 79 -8.15 9.50 -6.57
CA ASP A 79 -7.69 9.52 -5.17
C ASP A 79 -6.86 8.29 -4.84
N LEU A 80 -7.25 7.11 -5.37
CA LEU A 80 -6.48 5.87 -5.25
C LEU A 80 -5.09 6.03 -5.85
N VAL A 81 -5.01 6.53 -7.08
CA VAL A 81 -3.74 6.77 -7.79
C VAL A 81 -2.84 7.71 -7.00
N PHE A 82 -3.38 8.79 -6.46
CA PHE A 82 -2.62 9.72 -5.62
C PHE A 82 -2.13 9.08 -4.32
N SER A 83 -2.98 8.30 -3.66
CA SER A 83 -2.60 7.59 -2.44
C SER A 83 -1.48 6.58 -2.71
N MET A 84 -1.56 5.83 -3.81
CA MET A 84 -0.51 4.91 -4.24
C MET A 84 0.80 5.66 -4.54
N GLY A 85 0.75 6.69 -5.36
CA GLY A 85 1.91 7.49 -5.72
C GLY A 85 2.58 8.13 -4.50
N LYS A 86 1.80 8.70 -3.58
CA LYS A 86 2.29 9.31 -2.35
C LYS A 86 2.95 8.29 -1.43
N ALA A 87 2.36 7.12 -1.25
CA ALA A 87 2.92 6.05 -0.42
C ALA A 87 4.26 5.54 -0.99
N ILE A 88 4.32 5.33 -2.31
CA ILE A 88 5.57 4.92 -2.97
C ILE A 88 6.63 6.01 -2.84
N LEU A 89 6.28 7.27 -3.14
CA LEU A 89 7.19 8.39 -3.03
C LEU A 89 7.78 8.51 -1.61
N SER A 90 6.95 8.47 -0.58
CA SER A 90 7.39 8.60 0.82
C SER A 90 8.37 7.50 1.24
N GLN A 91 8.22 6.29 0.71
CA GLN A 91 9.13 5.17 0.96
C GLN A 91 10.43 5.25 0.15
N LEU A 92 10.42 5.94 -0.98
CA LEU A 92 11.61 6.11 -1.81
C LEU A 92 12.51 7.27 -1.35
N MET A 93 11.93 8.28 -0.72
CA MET A 93 12.65 9.46 -0.24
C MET A 93 13.89 9.12 0.63
N PRO A 94 13.81 8.24 1.64
CA PRO A 94 14.97 7.85 2.43
C PRO A 94 16.02 7.04 1.66
N ARG A 95 15.65 6.46 0.51
CA ARG A 95 16.52 5.59 -0.31
C ARG A 95 17.40 6.35 -1.30
N GLY A 96 17.26 7.66 -1.36
CA GLY A 96 18.12 8.55 -2.14
C GLY A 96 17.61 8.87 -3.54
N GLN A 97 18.33 9.80 -4.18
CA GLN A 97 17.92 10.43 -5.44
C GLN A 97 17.75 9.47 -6.62
N LYS A 98 18.50 8.36 -6.66
CA LYS A 98 18.41 7.40 -7.77
C LYS A 98 17.05 6.71 -7.83
N ALA A 99 16.56 6.25 -6.68
CA ALA A 99 15.26 5.59 -6.58
C ALA A 99 14.11 6.58 -6.91
N LEU A 100 14.21 7.79 -6.37
CA LEU A 100 13.26 8.86 -6.63
C LEU A 100 13.21 9.25 -8.12
N SER A 101 14.38 9.47 -8.74
CA SER A 101 14.47 9.83 -10.17
C SER A 101 13.86 8.77 -11.08
N ARG A 102 14.05 7.49 -10.74
CA ARG A 102 13.43 6.39 -11.50
C ARG A 102 11.92 6.43 -11.41
N PHE A 103 11.36 6.63 -10.21
CA PHE A 103 9.91 6.77 -10.02
C PHE A 103 9.36 7.93 -10.84
N VAL A 104 9.91 9.13 -10.68
CA VAL A 104 9.47 10.33 -11.41
C VAL A 104 9.58 10.17 -12.92
N LYS A 105 10.60 9.49 -13.41
CA LYS A 105 10.78 9.22 -14.84
C LYS A 105 9.74 8.23 -15.37
N THR A 106 9.40 7.22 -14.60
CA THR A 106 8.44 6.18 -15.02
C THR A 106 7.00 6.66 -14.86
N VAL A 107 6.70 7.37 -13.76
CA VAL A 107 5.36 7.89 -13.44
C VAL A 107 5.31 9.39 -13.80
N SER A 108 5.41 9.68 -15.09
CA SER A 108 5.49 11.06 -15.61
C SER A 108 4.19 11.86 -15.49
N SER A 109 3.07 11.16 -15.32
CA SER A 109 1.75 11.76 -15.08
C SER A 109 1.58 12.36 -13.68
N LEU A 110 2.45 12.00 -12.73
CA LEU A 110 2.44 12.48 -11.37
C LEU A 110 3.70 13.29 -11.08
N ARG A 111 3.53 14.49 -10.54
CA ARG A 111 4.65 15.35 -10.12
C ARG A 111 4.80 15.35 -8.62
N PRO A 112 5.97 14.98 -8.08
CA PRO A 112 6.27 15.25 -6.69
C PRO A 112 6.39 16.77 -6.48
N VAL A 113 5.67 17.29 -5.52
CA VAL A 113 5.71 18.68 -5.10
C VAL A 113 6.21 18.75 -3.67
N MET A 114 7.24 19.56 -3.44
CA MET A 114 7.72 19.81 -2.10
C MET A 114 7.09 21.11 -1.59
N SER A 115 6.42 21.05 -0.48
CA SER A 115 5.97 22.18 0.31
C SER A 115 6.65 22.18 1.67
N VAL A 116 6.61 23.32 2.35
CA VAL A 116 7.13 23.43 3.72
C VAL A 116 5.93 23.69 4.63
N ASP A 117 5.80 22.95 5.70
CA ASP A 117 4.75 23.18 6.68
C ASP A 117 5.01 24.45 7.52
N ILE A 118 4.06 24.82 8.37
CA ILE A 118 4.15 26.02 9.22
C ILE A 118 5.34 25.96 10.20
N MET A 119 5.83 24.75 10.48
CA MET A 119 6.98 24.49 11.36
C MET A 119 8.32 24.41 10.60
N GLY A 120 8.30 24.60 9.27
CA GLY A 120 9.50 24.53 8.45
C GLY A 120 9.91 23.13 7.98
N ASN A 121 9.08 22.11 8.25
CA ASN A 121 9.39 20.75 7.81
C ASN A 121 9.01 20.54 6.34
N PRO A 122 9.84 19.85 5.55
CA PRO A 122 9.50 19.51 4.19
C PRO A 122 8.33 18.51 4.16
N ASN A 123 7.28 18.88 3.45
CA ASN A 123 6.14 18.02 3.18
C ASN A 123 6.09 17.71 1.67
N TRP A 124 6.00 16.44 1.34
CA TRP A 124 5.93 15.99 -0.03
C TRP A 124 4.51 15.59 -0.38
N SER A 125 4.03 16.12 -1.49
CA SER A 125 2.75 15.79 -2.08
C SER A 125 2.95 15.34 -3.53
N ILE A 126 1.88 14.81 -4.11
CA ILE A 126 1.84 14.48 -5.53
C ILE A 126 0.72 15.28 -6.16
N GLU A 127 1.01 15.87 -7.30
CA GLU A 127 0.05 16.56 -8.14
C GLU A 127 0.01 15.93 -9.54
N PRO A 128 -1.13 15.97 -10.23
CA PRO A 128 -1.18 15.57 -11.62
C PRO A 128 -0.30 16.48 -12.47
N SER A 129 0.46 15.92 -13.38
CA SER A 129 1.28 16.69 -14.33
C SER A 129 0.42 17.47 -15.32
N ARG A 130 -0.73 16.89 -15.68
CA ARG A 130 -1.76 17.44 -16.58
C ARG A 130 -3.10 16.81 -16.20
N SER A 131 -4.19 17.23 -16.81
CA SER A 131 -5.49 16.55 -16.73
C SER A 131 -5.43 15.23 -17.50
N GLU A 132 -4.73 14.24 -16.98
CA GLU A 132 -4.59 12.92 -17.58
C GLU A 132 -5.58 11.94 -16.96
N ASP A 133 -5.96 10.91 -17.73
CA ASP A 133 -6.82 9.83 -17.26
C ASP A 133 -6.12 9.12 -16.07
N PRO A 134 -6.79 8.97 -14.92
CA PRO A 134 -6.26 8.22 -13.78
C PRO A 134 -5.80 6.80 -14.13
N SER A 135 -6.43 6.15 -15.11
CA SER A 135 -6.05 4.83 -15.57
C SER A 135 -4.63 4.79 -16.16
N TYR A 136 -4.23 5.84 -16.87
CA TYR A 136 -2.88 5.95 -17.40
C TYR A 136 -1.83 6.09 -16.29
N SER A 137 -2.14 6.90 -15.28
CA SER A 137 -1.27 7.05 -14.11
C SER A 137 -1.14 5.74 -13.31
N LEU A 138 -2.24 5.00 -13.20
CA LEU A 138 -2.25 3.68 -12.56
C LEU A 138 -1.35 2.70 -13.31
N ASP A 139 -1.46 2.63 -14.63
CA ASP A 139 -0.59 1.79 -15.48
C ASP A 139 0.90 2.12 -15.28
N GLN A 140 1.26 3.40 -15.20
CA GLN A 140 2.63 3.83 -14.92
C GLN A 140 3.14 3.39 -13.54
N ILE A 141 2.30 3.47 -12.50
CA ILE A 141 2.65 2.97 -11.16
C ILE A 141 2.92 1.46 -11.21
N PHE A 142 2.04 0.69 -11.84
CA PHE A 142 2.22 -0.76 -11.96
C PHE A 142 3.45 -1.12 -12.81
N LYS A 143 3.73 -0.35 -13.86
CA LYS A 143 4.98 -0.48 -14.63
C LYS A 143 6.20 -0.25 -13.75
N TYR A 144 6.20 0.82 -12.94
CA TYR A 144 7.29 1.10 -12.00
C TYR A 144 7.53 -0.06 -11.04
N LEU A 145 6.46 -0.62 -10.44
CA LEU A 145 6.55 -1.78 -9.54
C LEU A 145 7.09 -3.02 -10.25
N SER A 146 6.64 -3.28 -11.49
CA SER A 146 7.09 -4.44 -12.29
C SER A 146 8.55 -4.37 -12.69
N GLU A 147 9.08 -3.16 -12.91
CA GLU A 147 10.44 -2.91 -13.36
C GLU A 147 11.42 -2.61 -12.22
N SER A 148 10.97 -2.71 -10.96
CA SER A 148 11.84 -2.43 -9.80
C SER A 148 12.95 -3.47 -9.64
N ASP A 149 14.14 -3.03 -9.22
CA ASP A 149 15.33 -3.89 -9.06
C ASP A 149 15.18 -4.92 -7.93
N ARG A 150 14.31 -4.65 -6.98
CA ARG A 150 13.97 -5.52 -5.86
C ARG A 150 12.50 -5.88 -5.94
N PRO A 151 12.10 -7.09 -5.52
CA PRO A 151 10.69 -7.44 -5.42
C PRO A 151 9.96 -6.51 -4.44
N ASN A 152 8.68 -6.36 -4.64
CA ASN A 152 7.87 -5.47 -3.84
C ASN A 152 6.85 -6.24 -3.01
N ILE A 153 6.49 -5.68 -1.86
CA ILE A 153 5.29 -6.02 -1.11
C ILE A 153 4.45 -4.74 -1.02
N VAL A 154 3.25 -4.80 -1.57
CA VAL A 154 2.30 -3.68 -1.55
C VAL A 154 1.09 -4.06 -0.73
N ALA A 155 0.87 -3.39 0.40
CA ALA A 155 -0.34 -3.53 1.19
C ALA A 155 -1.27 -2.36 0.89
N ILE A 156 -2.51 -2.69 0.52
CA ILE A 156 -3.60 -1.71 0.37
C ILE A 156 -4.53 -1.88 1.55
N ASP A 157 -4.50 -0.92 2.48
CA ASP A 157 -5.35 -0.94 3.67
C ASP A 157 -6.71 -0.31 3.37
N GLU A 158 -7.75 -0.85 4.01
CA GLU A 158 -9.17 -0.55 3.82
C GLU A 158 -9.63 -0.77 2.36
N PHE A 159 -9.14 -1.87 1.74
CA PHE A 159 -9.33 -2.18 0.32
C PHE A 159 -10.79 -2.23 -0.13
N GLN A 160 -11.74 -2.56 0.76
CA GLN A 160 -13.16 -2.52 0.44
C GLN A 160 -13.68 -1.13 0.02
N GLN A 161 -12.87 -0.07 0.22
CA GLN A 161 -13.26 1.29 -0.16
C GLN A 161 -13.51 1.43 -1.66
N ILE A 162 -12.81 0.66 -2.50
CA ILE A 162 -12.98 0.70 -3.97
C ILE A 162 -14.40 0.31 -4.44
N VAL A 163 -15.17 -0.40 -3.62
CA VAL A 163 -16.57 -0.77 -3.95
C VAL A 163 -17.47 0.46 -4.06
N PHE A 164 -17.11 1.54 -3.38
CA PHE A 164 -17.88 2.79 -3.36
C PHE A 164 -17.46 3.81 -4.42
N TYR A 165 -16.48 3.46 -5.27
CA TYR A 165 -16.04 4.37 -6.32
C TYR A 165 -17.09 4.48 -7.43
N PRO A 166 -17.22 5.65 -8.05
CA PRO A 166 -18.17 5.86 -9.14
C PRO A 166 -17.81 5.10 -10.42
N GLU A 167 -16.50 4.78 -10.60
CA GLU A 167 -16.02 4.04 -11.75
C GLU A 167 -16.33 2.55 -11.60
N LYS A 168 -17.15 2.01 -12.49
CA LYS A 168 -17.71 0.65 -12.36
C LYS A 168 -16.72 -0.51 -12.50
N ASN A 169 -15.55 -0.28 -13.09
CA ASN A 169 -14.64 -1.36 -13.48
C ASN A 169 -13.33 -1.39 -12.68
N VAL A 170 -13.23 -0.65 -11.57
CA VAL A 170 -11.97 -0.52 -10.80
C VAL A 170 -11.42 -1.87 -10.35
N GLU A 171 -12.28 -2.75 -9.84
CA GLU A 171 -11.85 -4.09 -9.42
C GLU A 171 -11.26 -4.90 -10.57
N ALA A 172 -11.90 -4.89 -11.74
CA ALA A 172 -11.44 -5.63 -12.91
C ALA A 172 -10.11 -5.08 -13.46
N VAL A 173 -9.96 -3.76 -13.47
CA VAL A 173 -8.72 -3.08 -13.87
C VAL A 173 -7.59 -3.44 -12.91
N LEU A 174 -7.80 -3.27 -11.60
CA LEU A 174 -6.80 -3.61 -10.58
C LEU A 174 -6.41 -5.07 -10.65
N ARG A 175 -7.36 -6.01 -10.76
CA ARG A 175 -7.06 -7.43 -10.89
C ARG A 175 -6.16 -7.71 -12.09
N THR A 176 -6.48 -7.11 -13.23
CA THR A 176 -5.70 -7.29 -14.46
C THR A 176 -4.26 -6.80 -14.30
N LEU A 177 -4.07 -5.63 -13.70
CA LEU A 177 -2.75 -5.05 -13.43
C LEU A 177 -1.96 -5.87 -12.42
N ILE A 178 -2.61 -6.30 -11.34
CA ILE A 178 -2.03 -7.15 -10.29
C ILE A 178 -1.53 -8.47 -10.88
N GLN A 179 -2.31 -9.11 -11.73
CA GLN A 179 -1.92 -10.38 -12.37
C GLN A 179 -0.71 -10.23 -13.30
N ARG A 180 -0.53 -9.06 -13.92
CA ARG A 180 0.62 -8.76 -14.77
C ARG A 180 1.86 -8.37 -14.00
N CYS A 181 1.70 -7.83 -12.79
CA CYS A 181 2.79 -7.34 -11.94
C CYS A 181 3.44 -8.47 -11.13
N LYS A 182 4.27 -9.29 -11.81
CA LYS A 182 4.87 -10.51 -11.22
C LYS A 182 5.93 -10.24 -10.15
N ASN A 183 6.51 -9.04 -10.13
CA ASN A 183 7.55 -8.64 -9.18
C ASN A 183 6.97 -8.02 -7.89
N THR A 184 5.72 -8.34 -7.57
CA THR A 184 5.03 -7.74 -6.43
C THR A 184 4.09 -8.74 -5.76
N VAL A 185 4.21 -8.85 -4.45
CA VAL A 185 3.28 -9.55 -3.57
C VAL A 185 2.27 -8.54 -3.02
N TRP A 186 1.01 -8.89 -3.05
CA TRP A 186 -0.08 -7.99 -2.67
C TRP A 186 -0.73 -8.40 -1.35
N VAL A 187 -0.96 -7.42 -0.49
CA VAL A 187 -1.75 -7.61 0.73
C VAL A 187 -2.97 -6.69 0.66
N PHE A 188 -4.14 -7.27 0.73
CA PHE A 188 -5.40 -6.54 0.79
C PHE A 188 -5.90 -6.60 2.22
N SER A 189 -5.91 -5.47 2.92
CA SER A 189 -6.41 -5.43 4.28
C SER A 189 -7.67 -4.57 4.40
N GLY A 190 -8.51 -4.90 5.37
CA GLY A 190 -9.66 -4.08 5.64
C GLY A 190 -10.52 -4.54 6.81
N SER A 191 -11.44 -3.67 7.20
CA SER A 191 -12.27 -3.82 8.39
C SER A 191 -13.67 -4.39 8.09
N SER A 192 -14.15 -4.28 6.86
CA SER A 192 -15.44 -4.85 6.44
C SER A 192 -15.28 -6.28 5.95
N ARG A 193 -15.43 -7.24 6.89
CA ARG A 193 -15.35 -8.67 6.55
C ARG A 193 -16.33 -9.08 5.45
N HIS A 194 -17.56 -8.56 5.50
CA HIS A 194 -18.58 -8.88 4.52
C HIS A 194 -18.17 -8.45 3.11
N LEU A 195 -17.76 -7.19 2.93
CA LEU A 195 -17.35 -6.69 1.62
C LEU A 195 -16.11 -7.40 1.09
N LEU A 196 -15.08 -7.59 1.92
CA LEU A 196 -13.87 -8.29 1.49
C LEU A 196 -14.16 -9.77 1.15
N SER A 197 -14.99 -10.45 1.95
CA SER A 197 -15.40 -11.83 1.62
C SER A 197 -16.16 -11.86 0.30
N GLU A 198 -17.06 -10.92 0.05
CA GLU A 198 -17.75 -10.81 -1.23
C GLU A 198 -16.77 -10.62 -2.39
N MET A 199 -15.81 -9.69 -2.25
CA MET A 199 -14.84 -9.37 -3.29
C MET A 199 -13.93 -10.56 -3.66
N PHE A 200 -13.48 -11.34 -2.67
CA PHE A 200 -12.46 -12.38 -2.88
C PHE A 200 -13.03 -13.81 -2.95
N ILE A 201 -14.25 -14.06 -2.45
CA ILE A 201 -14.83 -15.40 -2.37
C ILE A 201 -16.02 -15.58 -3.32
N SER A 202 -16.70 -14.51 -3.73
CA SER A 202 -17.84 -14.58 -4.61
C SER A 202 -17.43 -14.81 -6.07
N PRO A 203 -17.94 -15.88 -6.75
CA PRO A 203 -17.63 -16.14 -8.16
C PRO A 203 -18.04 -15.01 -9.13
N ALA A 204 -18.93 -14.13 -8.70
CA ALA A 204 -19.37 -12.99 -9.50
C ALA A 204 -18.41 -11.80 -9.48
N ARG A 205 -17.37 -11.84 -8.65
CA ARG A 205 -16.46 -10.70 -8.45
C ARG A 205 -15.10 -10.92 -9.15
N PRO A 206 -14.46 -9.84 -9.62
CA PRO A 206 -13.20 -9.94 -10.35
C PRO A 206 -12.05 -10.60 -9.56
N PHE A 207 -11.98 -10.40 -8.24
CA PHE A 207 -10.92 -10.95 -7.39
C PHE A 207 -11.14 -12.39 -6.93
N TYR A 208 -12.24 -13.02 -7.34
CA TYR A 208 -12.47 -14.45 -7.05
C TYR A 208 -11.31 -15.31 -7.56
N ALA A 209 -10.76 -16.13 -6.67
CA ALA A 209 -9.66 -17.05 -6.95
C ALA A 209 -9.89 -18.42 -6.29
#